data_b3d27e611bd193b34fbbc9ceb8b8c7ae
#
_entry.id   b3d27e611bd193b34fbbc9ceb8b8c7ae
#
_cell.length_a   1.000
_cell.length_b   1.000
_cell.length_c   1.000
_cell.angle_alpha   90.00
_cell.angle_beta   90.00
_cell.angle_gamma   90.00
#
_symmetry.space_group_name_H-M   'P 1'
#
loop_
_entity.id
_entity.type
_entity.pdbx_description
1 polymer ?
#
loop_
_entity_poly.entity_id
_entity_poly.type
_entity_poly.pdbx_seq_one_letter_code
_entity_poly.pdbx_strand_id
1 'polypeptide(L)' 'MSMHGVNARQLQIINILKEAKCTTTAELQEALGVSRRTLRTDIAYLKKVYQDKLVTHRGRYTGGLEWVE' A
#
# COMPACT_ATOMS: atom_id res chain seq x y z
N MET A 1 -17.50 -12.46 4.19
CA MET A 1 -17.10 -12.28 3.88
C MET A 1 -16.46 -12.00 3.12
N SER A 2 -16.31 -11.73 2.37
CA SER A 2 -15.53 -11.62 1.61
C SER A 2 -14.81 -10.62 1.55
N MET A 3 -13.82 -10.52 1.99
CA MET A 3 -12.92 -9.47 1.96
C MET A 3 -12.14 -9.43 0.69
N HIS A 4 -12.59 -10.04 -0.32
CA HIS A 4 -11.95 -10.03 -1.62
C HIS A 4 -10.50 -10.47 -1.57
N GLY A 5 -10.17 -11.34 -0.66
CA GLY A 5 -8.83 -11.84 -0.57
C GLY A 5 -7.80 -10.91 0.09
N VAL A 6 -8.26 -9.83 0.64
CA VAL A 6 -7.36 -8.90 1.34
C VAL A 6 -7.11 -9.44 2.75
N ASN A 7 -5.84 -9.60 3.11
CA ASN A 7 -5.52 -10.09 4.44
C ASN A 7 -5.37 -8.91 5.41
N ALA A 8 -5.15 -9.22 6.69
CA ALA A 8 -5.09 -8.19 7.73
C ALA A 8 -3.99 -7.17 7.47
N ARG A 9 -2.83 -7.62 7.00
CA ARG A 9 -1.73 -6.73 6.73
C ARG A 9 -2.05 -5.79 5.58
N GLN A 10 -2.66 -6.32 4.53
CA GLN A 10 -3.04 -5.51 3.39
C GLN A 10 -4.11 -4.50 3.76
N LEU A 11 -5.00 -4.89 4.65
CA LEU A 11 -6.01 -3.96 5.13
C LEU A 11 -5.38 -2.82 5.91
N GLN A 12 -4.34 -3.11 6.68
CA GLN A 12 -3.61 -2.07 7.39
C GLN A 12 -2.96 -1.09 6.43
N ILE A 13 -2.41 -1.59 5.33
CA ILE A 13 -1.82 -0.72 4.31
C ILE A 13 -2.89 0.22 3.75
N ILE A 14 -4.05 -0.31 3.45
CA ILE A 14 -5.15 0.49 2.93
C ILE A 14 -5.56 1.57 3.92
N ASN A 15 -5.67 1.20 5.19
CA ASN A 15 -6.07 2.15 6.22
C ASN A 15 -5.07 3.28 6.37
N ILE A 16 -3.78 2.95 6.32
CA ILE A 16 -2.74 3.97 6.40
C ILE A 16 -2.83 4.90 5.19
N LEU A 17 -3.05 4.34 4.01
CA LEU A 17 -3.16 5.13 2.80
C LEU A 17 -4.39 6.04 2.82
N LYS A 18 -5.50 5.55 3.30
CA LYS A 18 -6.71 6.35 3.38
C LYS A 18 -6.55 7.52 4.32
N GLU A 19 -5.84 7.29 5.41
CA GLU A 19 -5.64 8.31 6.40
C GLU A 19 -4.61 9.34 5.98
N ALA A 20 -3.48 8.88 5.48
CA ALA A 20 -2.39 9.76 5.10
C ALA A 20 -2.52 10.32 3.69
N LYS A 21 -3.31 9.66 2.84
CA LYS A 21 -3.48 10.00 1.44
C LYS A 21 -2.25 9.64 0.61
N CYS A 22 -1.08 9.94 1.09
CA CYS A 22 0.18 9.62 0.44
C CYS A 22 1.14 9.07 1.47
N THR A 23 1.89 8.07 1.09
CA THR A 23 2.92 7.52 1.97
C THR A 23 4.00 6.89 1.10
N THR A 24 5.14 6.60 1.70
CA THR A 24 6.22 5.94 0.98
C THR A 24 6.30 4.49 1.41
N THR A 25 6.97 3.68 0.59
CA THR A 25 7.18 2.28 0.96
C THR A 25 8.02 2.18 2.23
N ALA A 26 8.96 3.10 2.40
CA ALA A 26 9.78 3.10 3.60
C ALA A 26 8.94 3.32 4.85
N GLU A 27 8.00 4.24 4.76
CA GLU A 27 7.11 4.52 5.88
C GLU A 27 6.23 3.33 6.20
N LEU A 28 5.74 2.66 5.17
CA LEU A 28 4.91 1.48 5.37
C LEU A 28 5.71 0.34 5.98
N GLN A 29 6.96 0.15 5.54
CA GLN A 29 7.81 -0.87 6.12
C GLN A 29 8.01 -0.64 7.61
N GLU A 30 8.24 0.60 7.98
CA GLU A 30 8.47 0.94 9.37
C GLU A 30 7.21 0.76 10.18
N ALA A 31 6.09 1.20 9.67
CA ALA A 31 4.82 1.11 10.38
C ALA A 31 4.37 -0.32 10.59
N LEU A 32 4.62 -1.18 9.61
CA LEU A 32 4.15 -2.56 9.67
C LEU A 32 5.19 -3.54 10.15
N GLY A 33 6.44 -3.15 10.15
CA GLY A 33 7.52 -4.04 10.57
C GLY A 33 7.72 -5.22 9.64
N VAL A 34 7.52 -5.02 8.34
CA VAL A 34 7.67 -6.10 7.37
C VAL A 34 8.83 -5.84 6.45
N SER A 35 9.27 -6.88 5.75
CA SER A 35 10.37 -6.73 4.83
C SER A 35 9.90 -6.02 3.57
N ARG A 36 10.85 -5.45 2.85
CA ARG A 36 10.57 -4.77 1.61
C ARG A 36 9.93 -5.72 0.60
N ARG A 37 10.42 -6.95 0.57
CA ARG A 37 9.90 -7.95 -0.36
C ARG A 37 8.43 -8.25 -0.08
N THR A 38 8.09 -8.44 1.17
CA THR A 38 6.72 -8.70 1.57
C THR A 38 5.84 -7.53 1.19
N LEU A 39 6.31 -6.33 1.46
CA LEU A 39 5.55 -5.13 1.16
C LEU A 39 5.32 -4.98 -0.33
N ARG A 40 6.33 -5.23 -1.14
CA ARG A 40 6.19 -5.13 -2.58
C ARG A 40 5.14 -6.09 -3.12
N THR A 41 5.13 -7.30 -2.58
CA THR A 41 4.15 -8.29 -2.98
C THR A 41 2.74 -7.83 -2.64
N ASP A 42 2.57 -7.30 -1.44
CA ASP A 42 1.27 -6.82 -1.00
C ASP A 42 0.79 -5.64 -1.83
N ILE A 43 1.69 -4.71 -2.12
CA ILE A 43 1.34 -3.55 -2.91
C ILE A 43 0.96 -3.94 -4.34
N ALA A 44 1.70 -4.88 -4.92
CA ALA A 44 1.37 -5.36 -6.25
C ALA A 44 -0.02 -5.95 -6.30
N TYR A 45 -0.39 -6.70 -5.25
CA TYR A 45 -1.71 -7.29 -5.17
C TYR A 45 -2.78 -6.21 -5.02
N LEU A 46 -2.53 -5.24 -4.14
CA LEU A 46 -3.49 -4.17 -3.90
C LEU A 46 -3.68 -3.30 -5.13
N LYS A 47 -2.65 -3.12 -5.93
CA LYS A 47 -2.77 -2.37 -7.17
C LYS A 47 -3.71 -3.04 -8.14
N LYS A 48 -3.77 -4.35 -8.13
CA LYS A 48 -4.69 -5.08 -8.97
C LYS A 48 -6.12 -4.95 -8.47
N VAL A 49 -6.30 -5.02 -7.17
CA VAL A 49 -7.63 -4.98 -6.58
C VAL A 49 -8.21 -3.57 -6.61
N TYR A 50 -7.37 -2.58 -6.37
CA TYR A 50 -7.80 -1.19 -6.29
C TYR A 50 -7.11 -0.32 -7.32
N GLN A 51 -7.09 -0.76 -8.56
CA GLN A 51 -6.33 -0.05 -9.59
C GLN A 51 -6.82 1.37 -9.83
N ASP A 52 -8.07 1.66 -9.49
CA ASP A 52 -8.60 3.01 -9.66
C ASP A 52 -8.29 3.91 -8.47
N LYS A 53 -7.88 3.32 -7.36
CA LYS A 53 -7.69 4.08 -6.13
C LYS A 53 -6.26 4.13 -5.65
N LEU A 54 -5.47 3.14 -5.99
CA LEU A 54 -4.09 3.08 -5.56
C LEU A 54 -3.16 3.47 -6.70
N VAL A 55 -2.50 4.60 -6.54
CA VAL A 55 -1.58 5.13 -7.55
C VAL A 55 -0.17 5.08 -7.00
N THR A 56 0.76 4.60 -7.83
CA THR A 56 2.15 4.58 -7.41
C THR A 56 2.89 5.68 -8.15
N HIS A 57 3.77 6.35 -7.43
CA HIS A 57 4.59 7.40 -8.00
C HIS A 57 6.04 6.95 -8.01
N ARG A 58 6.71 7.19 -9.11
CA ARG A 58 8.11 6.87 -9.20
C ARG A 58 8.90 8.09 -8.83
N GLY A 59 9.83 7.94 -7.96
CA GLY A 59 10.71 9.02 -7.61
C GLY A 59 12.05 8.44 -7.25
N ARG A 60 13.09 9.19 -7.47
CA ARG A 60 14.42 8.74 -7.11
C ARG A 60 14.54 8.51 -5.63
N TYR A 61 13.93 9.39 -4.87
CA TYR A 61 14.06 9.36 -3.42
C TYR A 61 12.79 8.95 -2.74
N THR A 62 11.66 9.01 -3.48
CA THR A 62 10.42 8.76 -2.83
C THR A 62 9.57 7.92 -3.70
N GLY A 63 9.73 6.66 -3.72
CA GLY A 63 8.75 5.80 -4.34
C GLY A 63 7.51 5.90 -3.49
N GLY A 64 6.53 6.66 -3.89
CA GLY A 64 5.36 6.94 -3.08
C GLY A 64 4.12 6.23 -3.56
N LEU A 65 3.17 6.11 -2.64
CA LEU A 65 1.86 5.56 -2.92
C LEU A 65 0.83 6.60 -2.56
N GLU A 66 -0.19 6.70 -3.38
CA GLU A 66 -1.25 7.67 -3.14
C GLU A 66 -2.60 6.97 -3.21
N TRP A 67 -3.49 7.32 -2.29
CA TRP A 67 -4.84 6.80 -2.31
C TRP A 67 -5.76 7.87 -2.87
N VAL A 68 -6.45 7.53 -3.96
CA VAL A 68 -7.34 8.46 -4.64
C VAL A 68 -8.76 8.04 -4.35
N GLU A 69 -9.56 8.95 -3.85
CA GLU A 69 -10.97 8.63 -3.55
C GLU A 69 -11.94 9.12 -4.63
#